data_c6bbb885702e35ec06706de7ea92e31f
#
_entry.id   c6bbb885702e35ec06706de7ea92e31f
#
_cell.length_a   1.000
_cell.length_b   1.000
_cell.length_c   1.000
_cell.angle_alpha   90.00
_cell.angle_beta   90.00
_cell.angle_gamma   90.00
#
_symmetry.space_group_name_H-M   'P 1'
#
loop_
_entity.id
_entity.type
_entity.pdbx_description
1 polymer ?
#
loop_
_entity_poly.entity_id
_entity_poly.type
_entity_poly.pdbx_seq_one_letter_code
_entity_poly.pdbx_strand_id
1 'polypeptide(L)'
;LSLHDALPISFGENACQQELNGLLKHQDKITALDLAGDELGFPGHLFQPHFNRARDTGWKITVHAGEAAGAESIWHAIKELGASRIGHGVKAIEDPRLMDYLAEHQIGIESCLTSNIQTSTIASLAQHPLKKFLEHGIIASLNTDDPAVEGIELKHEYTVAAPAAGLTAAQIRQAQINGLTMAFISQAERDALIKKVS
;
A
#
# COMPACT_ATOMS: atom_id res chain seq x y z
N LEU A 1 16.42 -0.28 8.12
CA LEU A 1 14.99 0.03 8.05
C LEU A 1 14.82 1.34 7.31
N SER A 2 14.17 1.32 6.16
CA SER A 2 13.81 2.52 5.44
C SER A 2 12.62 3.18 6.16
N LEU A 3 12.75 4.48 6.46
CA LEU A 3 11.65 5.27 6.98
C LEU A 3 10.78 5.76 5.81
N HIS A 4 9.49 5.61 5.93
CA HIS A 4 8.52 6.37 5.15
C HIS A 4 7.59 7.06 6.13
N ASP A 5 6.98 8.14 5.71
CA ASP A 5 6.05 8.90 6.52
C ASP A 5 4.78 9.17 5.72
N ALA A 6 3.64 9.21 6.39
CA ALA A 6 2.34 9.40 5.80
C ALA A 6 1.82 10.80 6.09
N LEU A 7 1.33 11.50 5.05
CA LEU A 7 0.60 12.75 5.24
C LEU A 7 -0.82 12.43 5.71
N PRO A 8 -1.23 12.88 6.91
CA PRO A 8 -2.54 12.60 7.48
C PRO A 8 -3.59 13.51 6.87
N ILE A 9 -4.18 13.10 5.74
CA ILE A 9 -5.07 13.94 4.93
C ILE A 9 -6.31 14.44 5.65
N SER A 10 -6.78 13.72 6.68
CA SER A 10 -7.95 14.12 7.48
C SER A 10 -7.82 15.50 8.15
N PHE A 11 -6.61 16.06 8.23
CA PHE A 11 -6.36 17.42 8.72
C PHE A 11 -6.24 18.47 7.61
N GLY A 12 -6.40 18.06 6.34
CA GLY A 12 -6.42 18.94 5.17
C GLY A 12 -5.04 19.33 4.63
N GLU A 13 -5.06 19.96 3.45
CA GLU A 13 -3.85 20.32 2.68
C GLU A 13 -2.84 21.17 3.45
N ASN A 14 -3.30 22.14 4.25
CA ASN A 14 -2.40 23.04 5.01
C ASN A 14 -1.61 22.28 6.09
N ALA A 15 -2.23 21.34 6.80
CA ALA A 15 -1.56 20.52 7.78
C ALA A 15 -0.53 19.61 7.11
N CYS A 16 -0.92 18.93 6.02
CA CYS A 16 -0.02 18.11 5.21
C CYS A 16 1.17 18.93 4.66
N GLN A 17 0.93 20.19 4.26
CA GLN A 17 2.02 21.08 3.80
C GLN A 17 3.01 21.41 4.92
N GLN A 18 2.54 21.66 6.15
CA GLN A 18 3.42 21.92 7.28
C GLN A 18 4.24 20.68 7.64
N GLU A 19 3.62 19.51 7.65
CA GLU A 19 4.29 18.25 7.91
C GLU A 19 5.35 17.94 6.84
N LEU A 20 4.99 18.02 5.56
CA LEU A 20 5.93 17.87 4.46
C LEU A 20 7.13 18.83 4.59
N ASN A 21 6.91 20.09 4.98
CA ASN A 21 8.00 21.04 5.22
C ASN A 21 8.92 20.59 6.37
N GLY A 22 8.37 19.92 7.38
CA GLY A 22 9.13 19.30 8.46
C GLY A 22 9.98 18.13 7.95
N LEU A 23 9.37 17.22 7.20
CA LEU A 23 10.01 16.03 6.63
C LEU A 23 11.15 16.40 5.66
N LEU A 24 10.95 17.42 4.82
CA LEU A 24 11.96 17.88 3.86
C LEU A 24 13.25 18.40 4.52
N LYS A 25 13.21 18.79 5.78
CA LYS A 25 14.43 19.15 6.55
C LYS A 25 15.28 17.93 6.90
N HIS A 26 14.71 16.73 6.80
CA HIS A 26 15.32 15.44 7.11
C HIS A 26 15.27 14.48 5.92
N GLN A 27 15.28 15.04 4.72
CA GLN A 27 15.10 14.28 3.46
C GLN A 27 16.10 13.11 3.28
N ASP A 28 17.27 13.23 3.88
CA ASP A 28 18.32 12.19 3.88
C ASP A 28 17.95 10.95 4.69
N LYS A 29 16.94 11.03 5.54
CA LYS A 29 16.47 9.96 6.42
C LYS A 29 15.16 9.32 5.96
N ILE A 30 14.47 9.96 5.02
CA ILE A 30 13.16 9.51 4.52
C ILE A 30 13.35 8.81 3.18
N THR A 31 12.78 7.63 3.04
CA THR A 31 12.85 6.83 1.82
C THR A 31 11.62 7.03 0.93
N ALA A 32 10.46 7.23 1.54
CA ALA A 32 9.19 7.35 0.83
C ALA A 32 8.20 8.25 1.56
N LEU A 33 7.25 8.78 0.80
CA LEU A 33 6.08 9.48 1.30
C LEU A 33 4.82 8.66 1.00
N ASP A 34 3.90 8.63 1.97
CA ASP A 34 2.59 8.03 1.86
C ASP A 34 1.48 9.09 2.00
N LEU A 35 0.27 8.74 1.64
CA LEU A 35 -0.96 9.50 1.84
C LEU A 35 -1.95 8.60 2.57
N ALA A 36 -2.40 8.97 3.76
CA ALA A 36 -3.31 8.15 4.55
C ALA A 36 -4.35 8.99 5.30
N GLY A 37 -5.55 8.43 5.53
CA GLY A 37 -6.64 9.04 6.28
C GLY A 37 -7.96 9.03 5.53
N ASP A 38 -8.77 10.10 5.64
CA ASP A 38 -10.12 10.20 5.07
C ASP A 38 -10.07 10.37 3.53
N GLU A 39 -10.02 9.23 2.82
CA GLU A 39 -9.96 9.16 1.36
C GLU A 39 -11.17 9.82 0.67
N LEU A 40 -12.36 9.75 1.29
CA LEU A 40 -13.59 10.31 0.71
C LEU A 40 -13.69 11.82 0.92
N GLY A 41 -13.33 12.30 2.11
CA GLY A 41 -13.37 13.72 2.46
C GLY A 41 -12.24 14.52 1.82
N PHE A 42 -11.10 13.89 1.58
CA PHE A 42 -9.90 14.52 1.04
C PHE A 42 -9.29 13.69 -0.11
N PRO A 43 -9.88 13.75 -1.31
CA PRO A 43 -9.38 13.00 -2.46
C PRO A 43 -7.92 13.28 -2.79
N GLY A 44 -7.17 12.26 -3.18
CA GLY A 44 -5.73 12.33 -3.41
C GLY A 44 -5.26 13.44 -4.37
N HIS A 45 -6.07 13.81 -5.37
CA HIS A 45 -5.72 14.87 -6.33
C HIS A 45 -5.45 16.24 -5.67
N LEU A 46 -6.02 16.52 -4.49
CA LEU A 46 -5.74 17.73 -3.71
C LEU A 46 -4.27 17.83 -3.27
N PHE A 47 -3.60 16.70 -3.16
CA PHE A 47 -2.24 16.60 -2.64
C PHE A 47 -1.17 16.49 -3.73
N GLN A 48 -1.52 16.60 -5.00
CA GLN A 48 -0.57 16.54 -6.12
C GLN A 48 0.64 17.49 -5.95
N PRO A 49 0.48 18.75 -5.51
CA PRO A 49 1.63 19.62 -5.26
C PRO A 49 2.59 19.10 -4.18
N HIS A 50 2.07 18.43 -3.14
CA HIS A 50 2.86 17.83 -2.06
C HIS A 50 3.70 16.68 -2.60
N PHE A 51 3.09 15.80 -3.39
CA PHE A 51 3.75 14.63 -3.98
C PHE A 51 4.75 15.00 -5.06
N ASN A 52 4.51 16.06 -5.83
CA ASN A 52 5.51 16.61 -6.75
C ASN A 52 6.79 16.99 -6.00
N ARG A 53 6.67 17.72 -4.88
CA ARG A 53 7.82 18.10 -4.06
C ARG A 53 8.55 16.90 -3.46
N ALA A 54 7.83 15.86 -3.03
CA ALA A 54 8.43 14.62 -2.54
C ALA A 54 9.22 13.90 -3.63
N ARG A 55 8.66 13.81 -4.84
CA ARG A 55 9.36 13.21 -6.00
C ARG A 55 10.61 13.97 -6.40
N ASP A 56 10.61 15.31 -6.29
CA ASP A 56 11.77 16.14 -6.58
C ASP A 56 12.96 15.85 -5.65
N THR A 57 12.71 15.32 -4.44
CA THR A 57 13.77 14.86 -3.54
C THR A 57 14.28 13.44 -3.84
N GLY A 58 13.62 12.71 -4.75
CA GLY A 58 13.93 11.33 -5.07
C GLY A 58 13.22 10.31 -4.16
N TRP A 59 12.32 10.76 -3.27
CA TRP A 59 11.51 9.86 -2.46
C TRP A 59 10.61 8.97 -3.31
N LYS A 60 10.40 7.77 -2.85
CA LYS A 60 9.41 6.85 -3.42
C LYS A 60 8.01 7.23 -2.93
N ILE A 61 6.99 6.77 -3.66
CA ILE A 61 5.60 7.10 -3.34
C ILE A 61 4.82 5.82 -3.13
N THR A 62 4.13 5.76 -2.00
CA THR A 62 3.00 4.86 -1.74
C THR A 62 1.77 5.70 -1.43
N VAL A 63 0.57 5.19 -1.64
CA VAL A 63 -0.66 5.96 -1.42
C VAL A 63 -1.76 5.01 -0.96
N HIS A 64 -2.42 5.29 0.17
CA HIS A 64 -3.67 4.64 0.53
C HIS A 64 -4.75 5.06 -0.46
N ALA A 65 -5.25 4.11 -1.24
CA ALA A 65 -6.26 4.36 -2.27
C ALA A 65 -7.10 3.11 -2.54
N GLY A 66 -8.37 3.32 -2.86
CA GLY A 66 -9.29 2.23 -3.13
C GLY A 66 -9.63 1.38 -1.92
N GLU A 67 -9.62 1.98 -0.74
CA GLU A 67 -10.17 1.42 0.49
C GLU A 67 -11.60 1.89 0.70
N ALA A 68 -11.81 3.20 0.89
CA ALA A 68 -13.11 3.82 1.06
C ALA A 68 -13.67 4.35 -0.27
N ALA A 69 -12.82 4.90 -1.15
CA ALA A 69 -13.20 5.35 -2.49
C ALA A 69 -13.07 4.23 -3.53
N GLY A 70 -13.57 4.47 -4.75
CA GLY A 70 -13.57 3.51 -5.84
C GLY A 70 -12.22 3.35 -6.56
N ALA A 71 -12.21 2.59 -7.66
CA ALA A 71 -11.03 2.34 -8.49
C ALA A 71 -10.40 3.63 -9.07
N GLU A 72 -11.19 4.69 -9.26
CA GLU A 72 -10.69 6.00 -9.69
C GLU A 72 -9.65 6.58 -8.74
N SER A 73 -9.81 6.38 -7.42
CA SER A 73 -8.82 6.83 -6.44
C SER A 73 -7.46 6.19 -6.68
N ILE A 74 -7.43 4.91 -7.02
CA ILE A 74 -6.20 4.19 -7.36
C ILE A 74 -5.59 4.75 -8.65
N TRP A 75 -6.41 5.04 -9.67
CA TRP A 75 -5.93 5.67 -10.90
C TRP A 75 -5.28 7.02 -10.62
N HIS A 76 -5.89 7.87 -9.78
CA HIS A 76 -5.31 9.16 -9.38
C HIS A 76 -3.99 8.98 -8.63
N ALA A 77 -3.93 8.04 -7.68
CA ALA A 77 -2.70 7.74 -6.96
C ALA A 77 -1.55 7.39 -7.91
N ILE A 78 -1.81 6.58 -8.92
CA ILE A 78 -0.81 6.15 -9.90
C ILE A 78 -0.45 7.29 -10.86
N LYS A 79 -1.44 7.91 -11.51
CA LYS A 79 -1.22 8.83 -12.64
C LYS A 79 -0.80 10.23 -12.20
N GLU A 80 -1.32 10.70 -11.09
CA GLU A 80 -1.14 12.08 -10.63
C GLU A 80 -0.13 12.17 -9.48
N LEU A 81 -0.21 11.27 -8.50
CA LEU A 81 0.71 11.28 -7.37
C LEU A 81 2.00 10.51 -7.64
N GLY A 82 2.00 9.59 -8.60
CA GLY A 82 3.17 8.81 -8.99
C GLY A 82 3.43 7.62 -8.07
N ALA A 83 2.38 7.06 -7.48
CA ALA A 83 2.47 5.90 -6.62
C ALA A 83 3.02 4.68 -7.37
N SER A 84 4.01 4.04 -6.78
CA SER A 84 4.54 2.73 -7.21
C SER A 84 4.06 1.59 -6.32
N ARG A 85 3.38 1.92 -5.21
CA ARG A 85 2.64 1.01 -4.35
C ARG A 85 1.32 1.66 -3.92
N ILE A 86 0.32 0.84 -3.69
CA ILE A 86 -1.01 1.24 -3.26
C ILE A 86 -1.32 0.54 -1.93
N GLY A 87 -1.57 1.33 -0.90
CA GLY A 87 -2.12 0.83 0.36
C GLY A 87 -3.56 0.37 0.16
N HIS A 88 -3.92 -0.78 0.69
CA HIS A 88 -5.20 -1.49 0.56
C HIS A 88 -5.56 -1.89 -0.87
N GLY A 89 -5.87 -0.95 -1.75
CA GLY A 89 -6.18 -1.19 -3.16
C GLY A 89 -7.38 -2.12 -3.40
N VAL A 90 -8.24 -2.32 -2.41
CA VAL A 90 -9.34 -3.32 -2.43
C VAL A 90 -10.26 -3.12 -3.63
N LYS A 91 -10.53 -1.88 -3.99
CA LYS A 91 -11.44 -1.50 -5.09
C LYS A 91 -10.83 -1.67 -6.49
N ALA A 92 -9.56 -2.05 -6.60
CA ALA A 92 -8.97 -2.40 -7.90
C ALA A 92 -9.73 -3.52 -8.62
N ILE A 93 -10.34 -4.44 -7.86
CA ILE A 93 -11.14 -5.54 -8.40
C ILE A 93 -12.38 -5.09 -9.20
N GLU A 94 -12.82 -3.84 -9.03
CA GLU A 94 -13.99 -3.27 -9.69
C GLU A 94 -13.68 -2.78 -11.11
N ASP A 95 -12.39 -2.56 -11.46
CA ASP A 95 -11.95 -2.15 -12.80
C ASP A 95 -10.94 -3.16 -13.38
N PRO A 96 -11.35 -4.03 -14.33
CA PRO A 96 -10.44 -4.97 -14.98
C PRO A 96 -9.24 -4.31 -15.69
N ARG A 97 -9.39 -3.10 -16.23
CA ARG A 97 -8.29 -2.38 -16.89
C ARG A 97 -7.27 -1.90 -15.86
N LEU A 98 -7.73 -1.56 -14.63
CA LEU A 98 -6.83 -1.24 -13.53
C LEU A 98 -6.06 -2.48 -13.09
N MET A 99 -6.73 -3.63 -12.98
CA MET A 99 -6.08 -4.91 -12.66
C MET A 99 -4.97 -5.24 -13.67
N ASP A 100 -5.27 -5.15 -14.97
CA ASP A 100 -4.28 -5.36 -16.03
C ASP A 100 -3.11 -4.37 -15.91
N TYR A 101 -3.41 -3.09 -15.68
CA TYR A 101 -2.42 -2.04 -15.54
C TYR A 101 -1.48 -2.27 -14.35
N LEU A 102 -2.02 -2.63 -13.18
CA LEU A 102 -1.24 -2.92 -11.97
C LEU A 102 -0.27 -4.09 -12.22
N ALA A 103 -0.75 -5.15 -12.86
CA ALA A 103 0.07 -6.32 -13.18
C ALA A 103 1.17 -5.99 -14.21
N GLU A 104 0.82 -5.31 -15.32
CA GLU A 104 1.75 -4.95 -16.39
C GLU A 104 2.86 -4.00 -15.93
N HIS A 105 2.49 -2.99 -15.12
CA HIS A 105 3.43 -1.96 -14.65
C HIS A 105 4.09 -2.31 -13.31
N GLN A 106 3.82 -3.51 -12.78
CA GLN A 106 4.41 -4.00 -11.53
C GLN A 106 4.17 -3.05 -10.34
N ILE A 107 2.97 -2.44 -10.27
CA ILE A 107 2.57 -1.59 -9.16
C ILE A 107 2.09 -2.50 -8.03
N GLY A 108 2.70 -2.32 -6.84
CA GLY A 108 2.42 -3.17 -5.68
C GLY A 108 1.11 -2.82 -4.98
N ILE A 109 0.43 -3.84 -4.42
CA ILE A 109 -0.70 -3.66 -3.50
C ILE A 109 -0.30 -4.15 -2.11
N GLU A 110 -0.51 -3.33 -1.09
CA GLU A 110 -0.26 -3.61 0.32
C GLU A 110 -1.59 -4.03 0.97
N SER A 111 -1.92 -5.33 0.92
CA SER A 111 -3.20 -5.84 1.41
C SER A 111 -3.20 -6.02 2.92
N CYS A 112 -4.19 -5.43 3.60
CA CYS A 112 -4.40 -5.47 5.05
C CYS A 112 -5.73 -6.17 5.35
N LEU A 113 -5.70 -7.53 5.43
CA LEU A 113 -6.92 -8.34 5.48
C LEU A 113 -7.77 -8.06 6.72
N THR A 114 -7.14 -8.05 7.91
CA THR A 114 -7.84 -7.81 9.16
C THR A 114 -8.36 -6.38 9.25
N SER A 115 -7.55 -5.39 8.88
CA SER A 115 -7.95 -3.98 8.82
C SER A 115 -9.18 -3.79 7.94
N ASN A 116 -9.19 -4.35 6.74
CA ASN A 116 -10.31 -4.19 5.81
C ASN A 116 -11.63 -4.84 6.31
N ILE A 117 -11.56 -5.80 7.24
CA ILE A 117 -12.74 -6.29 7.98
C ILE A 117 -13.14 -5.31 9.07
N GLN A 118 -12.19 -4.83 9.86
CA GLN A 118 -12.48 -3.92 10.99
C GLN A 118 -13.02 -2.57 10.51
N THR A 119 -12.50 -2.05 9.41
CA THR A 119 -12.99 -0.82 8.76
C THR A 119 -14.28 -1.03 7.97
N SER A 120 -14.77 -2.29 7.89
CA SER A 120 -15.95 -2.65 7.10
C SER A 120 -15.82 -2.40 5.59
N THR A 121 -14.61 -2.27 5.09
CA THR A 121 -14.31 -2.18 3.64
C THR A 121 -14.70 -3.48 2.93
N ILE A 122 -14.51 -4.61 3.59
CA ILE A 122 -14.87 -5.97 3.13
C ILE A 122 -15.74 -6.63 4.20
N ALA A 123 -16.82 -7.31 3.76
CA ALA A 123 -17.76 -7.96 4.68
C ALA A 123 -17.23 -9.27 5.31
N SER A 124 -16.30 -9.96 4.64
CA SER A 124 -15.67 -11.20 5.16
C SER A 124 -14.34 -11.46 4.49
N LEU A 125 -13.43 -12.16 5.19
CA LEU A 125 -12.11 -12.53 4.63
C LEU A 125 -12.24 -13.33 3.34
N ALA A 126 -13.23 -14.22 3.21
CA ALA A 126 -13.46 -14.99 1.99
C ALA A 126 -13.80 -14.14 0.76
N GLN A 127 -14.25 -12.89 0.95
CA GLN A 127 -14.56 -11.94 -0.13
C GLN A 127 -13.39 -11.00 -0.45
N HIS A 128 -12.30 -11.05 0.33
CA HIS A 128 -11.16 -10.18 0.11
C HIS A 128 -10.49 -10.47 -1.25
N PRO A 129 -10.18 -9.45 -2.06
CA PRO A 129 -9.71 -9.64 -3.44
C PRO A 129 -8.26 -10.13 -3.56
N LEU A 130 -7.47 -10.19 -2.47
CA LEU A 130 -6.04 -10.56 -2.50
C LEU A 130 -5.75 -11.82 -3.32
N LYS A 131 -6.56 -12.88 -3.12
CA LYS A 131 -6.39 -14.12 -3.89
C LYS A 131 -6.49 -13.86 -5.40
N LYS A 132 -7.46 -13.07 -5.83
CA LYS A 132 -7.66 -12.71 -7.25
C LYS A 132 -6.52 -11.81 -7.75
N PHE A 133 -6.00 -10.91 -6.92
CA PHE A 133 -4.84 -10.10 -7.27
C PHE A 133 -3.63 -10.97 -7.60
N LEU A 134 -3.32 -11.94 -6.73
CA LEU A 134 -2.22 -12.88 -6.96
C LEU A 134 -2.45 -13.76 -8.20
N GLU A 135 -3.67 -14.25 -8.41
CA GLU A 135 -4.04 -15.03 -9.59
C GLU A 135 -3.96 -14.21 -10.90
N HIS A 136 -4.19 -12.90 -10.82
CA HIS A 136 -4.07 -11.96 -11.95
C HIS A 136 -2.62 -11.52 -12.22
N GLY A 137 -1.67 -11.91 -11.37
CA GLY A 137 -0.26 -11.54 -11.52
C GLY A 137 0.11 -10.19 -10.91
N ILE A 138 -0.78 -9.58 -10.13
CA ILE A 138 -0.46 -8.34 -9.38
C ILE A 138 0.50 -8.66 -8.25
N ILE A 139 1.50 -7.81 -8.04
CA ILE A 139 2.40 -7.90 -6.91
C ILE A 139 1.66 -7.42 -5.66
N ALA A 140 1.10 -8.35 -4.90
CA ALA A 140 0.39 -8.03 -3.66
C ALA A 140 1.06 -8.69 -2.46
N SER A 141 1.18 -7.95 -1.34
CA SER A 141 1.75 -8.39 -0.07
C SER A 141 0.69 -8.48 1.02
N LEU A 142 1.06 -9.05 2.17
CA LEU A 142 0.27 -9.09 3.39
C LEU A 142 0.88 -8.14 4.42
N ASN A 143 0.07 -7.24 4.95
CA ASN A 143 0.46 -6.19 5.88
C ASN A 143 -0.53 -6.12 7.03
N THR A 144 -0.13 -5.51 8.15
CA THR A 144 -0.98 -5.36 9.33
C THR A 144 -1.82 -4.09 9.30
N ASP A 145 -1.40 -3.05 8.57
CA ASP A 145 -1.88 -1.68 8.75
C ASP A 145 -1.49 -1.15 10.15
N ASP A 146 -2.42 -0.92 11.04
CA ASP A 146 -2.21 -0.43 12.41
C ASP A 146 -2.27 -1.54 13.46
N PRO A 147 -1.20 -2.34 13.66
CA PRO A 147 -1.24 -3.54 14.49
C PRO A 147 -1.59 -3.25 15.95
N ALA A 148 -1.24 -2.07 16.46
CA ALA A 148 -1.57 -1.68 17.83
C ALA A 148 -3.07 -1.33 17.99
N VAL A 149 -3.69 -0.75 16.98
CA VAL A 149 -5.13 -0.43 16.96
C VAL A 149 -5.95 -1.68 16.75
N GLU A 150 -5.52 -2.54 15.83
CA GLU A 150 -6.23 -3.76 15.47
C GLU A 150 -6.02 -4.92 16.45
N GLY A 151 -5.00 -4.82 17.31
CA GLY A 151 -4.67 -5.85 18.30
C GLY A 151 -4.08 -7.11 17.65
N ILE A 152 -3.37 -6.99 16.55
CA ILE A 152 -2.77 -8.11 15.81
C ILE A 152 -1.26 -7.94 15.61
N GLU A 153 -0.61 -9.03 15.22
CA GLU A 153 0.75 -9.06 14.71
C GLU A 153 0.74 -9.53 13.25
N LEU A 154 1.79 -9.22 12.50
CA LEU A 154 1.94 -9.68 11.11
C LEU A 154 1.79 -11.20 10.96
N LYS A 155 2.19 -11.95 11.98
CA LYS A 155 1.99 -13.41 12.03
C LYS A 155 0.51 -13.79 11.91
N HIS A 156 -0.41 -13.02 12.50
CA HIS A 156 -1.85 -13.26 12.39
C HIS A 156 -2.31 -13.19 10.93
N GLU A 157 -1.87 -12.18 10.18
CA GLU A 157 -2.19 -12.03 8.76
C GLU A 157 -1.79 -13.27 7.95
N TYR A 158 -0.58 -13.81 8.20
CA TYR A 158 -0.08 -14.98 7.49
C TYR A 158 -0.70 -16.31 7.92
N THR A 159 -1.00 -16.49 9.22
CA THR A 159 -1.39 -17.80 9.76
C THR A 159 -2.88 -17.96 9.98
N VAL A 160 -3.64 -16.87 10.06
CA VAL A 160 -5.08 -16.86 10.34
C VAL A 160 -5.85 -16.20 9.20
N ALA A 161 -5.59 -14.93 8.92
CA ALA A 161 -6.39 -14.15 7.97
C ALA A 161 -6.23 -14.67 6.52
N ALA A 162 -5.00 -14.89 6.05
CA ALA A 162 -4.75 -15.34 4.69
C ALA A 162 -5.35 -16.72 4.37
N PRO A 163 -5.22 -17.76 5.23
CA PRO A 163 -5.93 -19.01 5.04
C PRO A 163 -7.46 -18.84 5.03
N ALA A 164 -8.02 -17.99 5.92
CA ALA A 164 -9.45 -17.71 5.95
C ALA A 164 -9.94 -16.94 4.70
N ALA A 165 -9.08 -16.16 4.08
CA ALA A 165 -9.33 -15.54 2.77
C ALA A 165 -9.19 -16.53 1.59
N GLY A 166 -8.92 -17.80 1.85
CA GLY A 166 -8.84 -18.87 0.86
C GLY A 166 -7.51 -18.93 0.09
N LEU A 167 -6.44 -18.33 0.64
CA LEU A 167 -5.10 -18.43 0.03
C LEU A 167 -4.49 -19.80 0.32
N THR A 168 -3.86 -20.38 -0.68
CA THR A 168 -3.01 -21.57 -0.53
C THR A 168 -1.66 -21.20 0.11
N ALA A 169 -0.95 -22.18 0.66
CA ALA A 169 0.38 -21.97 1.21
C ALA A 169 1.35 -21.37 0.15
N ALA A 170 1.22 -21.76 -1.12
CA ALA A 170 2.02 -21.20 -2.20
C ALA A 170 1.69 -19.71 -2.44
N GLN A 171 0.43 -19.33 -2.42
CA GLN A 171 0.01 -17.93 -2.57
C GLN A 171 0.45 -17.06 -1.37
N ILE A 172 0.36 -17.59 -0.15
CA ILE A 172 0.86 -16.93 1.06
C ILE A 172 2.39 -16.69 0.93
N ARG A 173 3.12 -17.72 0.49
CA ARG A 173 4.57 -17.58 0.22
C ARG A 173 4.85 -16.56 -0.89
N GLN A 174 4.03 -16.53 -1.94
CA GLN A 174 4.16 -15.54 -3.00
C GLN A 174 3.94 -14.11 -2.47
N ALA A 175 2.92 -13.89 -1.63
CA ALA A 175 2.68 -12.58 -1.01
C ALA A 175 3.87 -12.13 -0.15
N GLN A 176 4.54 -13.05 0.55
CA GLN A 176 5.76 -12.76 1.31
C GLN A 176 6.91 -12.32 0.38
N ILE A 177 7.13 -13.01 -0.73
CA ILE A 177 8.14 -12.67 -1.74
C ILE A 177 7.80 -11.31 -2.38
N ASN A 178 6.53 -11.08 -2.69
CA ASN A 178 6.06 -9.81 -3.23
C ASN A 178 6.38 -8.64 -2.31
N GLY A 179 6.20 -8.77 -0.99
CA GLY A 179 6.57 -7.75 -0.02
C GLY A 179 8.05 -7.37 -0.09
N LEU A 180 8.94 -8.35 -0.31
CA LEU A 180 10.36 -8.08 -0.56
C LEU A 180 10.60 -7.41 -1.91
N THR A 181 9.85 -7.83 -2.94
CA THR A 181 9.98 -7.30 -4.32
C THR A 181 9.62 -5.82 -4.38
N MET A 182 8.52 -5.44 -3.72
CA MET A 182 8.02 -4.06 -3.73
C MET A 182 8.63 -3.15 -2.65
N ALA A 183 9.47 -3.70 -1.76
CA ALA A 183 10.16 -2.93 -0.73
C ALA A 183 11.07 -1.85 -1.33
N PHE A 184 11.07 -0.65 -0.76
CA PHE A 184 11.93 0.48 -1.16
C PHE A 184 13.34 0.34 -0.60
N ILE A 185 14.01 -0.75 -0.92
CA ILE A 185 15.37 -1.09 -0.54
C ILE A 185 16.24 -1.32 -1.77
N SER A 186 17.55 -1.29 -1.60
CA SER A 186 18.50 -1.62 -2.67
C SER A 186 18.38 -3.09 -3.10
N GLN A 187 18.80 -3.39 -4.33
CA GLN A 187 18.83 -4.77 -4.81
C GLN A 187 19.71 -5.66 -3.93
N ALA A 188 20.85 -5.15 -3.45
CA ALA A 188 21.76 -5.89 -2.58
C ALA A 188 21.10 -6.28 -1.23
N GLU A 189 20.33 -5.34 -0.63
CA GLU A 189 19.57 -5.61 0.59
C GLU A 189 18.46 -6.64 0.34
N ARG A 190 17.76 -6.51 -0.78
CA ARG A 190 16.71 -7.47 -1.19
C ARG A 190 17.27 -8.88 -1.35
N ASP A 191 18.37 -9.02 -2.08
CA ASP A 191 19.03 -10.30 -2.30
C ASP A 191 19.52 -10.92 -0.97
N ALA A 192 20.05 -10.09 -0.06
CA ALA A 192 20.46 -10.55 1.27
C ALA A 192 19.28 -11.05 2.11
N LEU A 193 18.11 -10.40 2.01
CA LEU A 193 16.88 -10.83 2.71
C LEU A 193 16.32 -12.11 2.11
N ILE A 194 16.26 -12.23 0.78
CA ILE A 194 15.79 -13.44 0.10
C ILE A 194 16.63 -14.65 0.51
N LYS A 195 17.96 -14.51 0.57
CA LYS A 195 18.87 -15.59 1.01
C LYS A 195 18.63 -16.08 2.44
N LYS A 196 18.08 -15.22 3.31
CA LYS A 196 17.78 -15.60 4.71
C LYS A 196 16.49 -16.43 4.84
N VAL A 197 15.62 -16.38 3.86
CA VAL A 197 14.29 -17.02 3.89
C VAL A 197 14.13 -18.14 2.86
N SER A 198 15.18 -18.40 2.08
CA SER A 198 15.32 -19.56 1.17
C SER A 198 15.88 -20.76 1.92
#